data_3436303aafa131dfa25501d5f351fe7a
#
_entry.id   3436303aafa131dfa25501d5f351fe7a
#
_cell.length_a   1.000
_cell.length_b   1.000
_cell.length_c   1.000
_cell.angle_alpha   90.00
_cell.angle_beta   90.00
_cell.angle_gamma   90.00
#
_symmetry.space_group_name_H-M   'P 1'
#
loop_
_entity.id
_entity.type
_entity.pdbx_description
1 polymer ?
#
loop_
_entity_poly.entity_id
_entity_poly.type
_entity_poly.pdbx_seq_one_letter_code
_entity_poly.pdbx_strand_id
1 'polypeptide(L)'
;MSDATPTAEVSPGRGPAPASDARPRLVPVPPRLRRGLRVTNEGAIFLLMTVGVGLGAVNTGNNLLYLVLGLMLSLIILSGVLSDAVLWGIRCARRLPRRAFASAPCLLEIELENVKPWLPSFSLAAGDVTAGEDLGKRLRRLTDADRRTYYLKIDPKSTQRVGYLFTPTRRGLLRFERLRLSTRYPFGFFDKWRLLDATDALIVYPALVSVPDLERRLEQLLGRESPRAEVERRTRAQGLEVAGLRPYREGDEARAIHWRRSAALGALVARELEQDPGRELAIRLDLGSLEPITPVVEARIERVLARGASIASIAHARGAHVEILSPGGRSPRVGPDAPMDPLLEHLALLAPRAGLATPAPRRGASVIDVGDGEARP
;
A
#
# COMPACT_ATOMS: atom_id res chain seq x y z
N MET A 1 5.51 55.46 -9.73
CA MET A 1 4.59 54.67 -8.91
C MET A 1 4.51 53.31 -9.55
N SER A 2 5.29 52.38 -9.05
CA SER A 2 5.48 51.03 -9.62
C SER A 2 4.92 50.03 -8.64
N ASP A 3 3.80 49.41 -9.02
CA ASP A 3 3.16 48.36 -8.24
C ASP A 3 3.91 47.04 -8.48
N ALA A 4 4.58 46.55 -7.46
CA ALA A 4 5.21 45.24 -7.44
C ALA A 4 4.25 44.29 -6.75
N THR A 5 3.67 43.37 -7.53
CA THR A 5 2.88 42.22 -7.07
C THR A 5 3.80 41.22 -6.37
N PRO A 6 3.51 40.74 -5.17
CA PRO A 6 4.33 39.70 -4.52
C PRO A 6 4.04 38.34 -5.12
N THR A 7 5.07 37.73 -5.66
CA THR A 7 5.10 36.33 -6.09
C THR A 7 4.98 35.42 -4.87
N ALA A 8 3.88 34.68 -4.77
CA ALA A 8 3.69 33.67 -3.72
C ALA A 8 4.64 32.49 -3.96
N GLU A 9 5.63 32.33 -3.08
CA GLU A 9 6.45 31.12 -2.98
C GLU A 9 5.56 29.94 -2.58
N VAL A 10 5.36 29.03 -3.53
CA VAL A 10 4.73 27.73 -3.27
C VAL A 10 5.76 26.88 -2.52
N SER A 11 5.58 26.78 -1.22
CA SER A 11 6.32 25.86 -0.36
C SER A 11 6.14 24.42 -0.86
N PRO A 12 7.22 23.63 -1.06
CA PRO A 12 7.07 22.23 -1.47
C PRO A 12 6.40 21.43 -0.37
N GLY A 13 5.14 21.04 -0.61
CA GLY A 13 4.37 20.24 0.31
C GLY A 13 5.14 18.97 0.70
N ARG A 14 5.33 18.77 1.99
CA ARG A 14 5.82 17.51 2.58
C ARG A 14 4.97 16.38 2.00
N GLY A 15 5.61 15.51 1.21
CA GLY A 15 5.01 14.26 0.77
C GLY A 15 4.51 13.45 1.96
N PRO A 16 3.48 12.61 1.77
CA PRO A 16 2.97 11.77 2.86
C PRO A 16 4.11 10.91 3.39
N ALA A 17 4.31 10.95 4.70
CA ALA A 17 5.31 10.15 5.39
C ALA A 17 5.09 8.66 5.06
N PRO A 18 6.15 7.86 4.86
CA PRO A 18 6.02 6.43 4.60
C PRO A 18 5.22 5.78 5.72
N ALA A 19 4.42 4.77 5.39
CA ALA A 19 3.60 4.03 6.33
C ALA A 19 4.50 3.44 7.44
N SER A 20 4.69 4.22 8.49
CA SER A 20 5.45 3.81 9.67
C SER A 20 4.61 2.79 10.46
N ASP A 21 5.25 2.06 11.39
CA ASP A 21 4.62 1.14 12.36
C ASP A 21 3.58 1.82 13.28
N ALA A 22 3.08 2.96 12.91
CA ALA A 22 2.05 3.69 13.61
C ALA A 22 0.79 2.82 13.75
N ARG A 23 0.34 2.65 14.98
CA ARG A 23 -0.92 1.97 15.27
C ARG A 23 -2.03 2.59 14.41
N PRO A 24 -2.86 1.78 13.75
CA PRO A 24 -3.92 2.30 12.91
C PRO A 24 -4.82 3.22 13.73
N ARG A 25 -5.15 4.36 13.15
CA ARG A 25 -6.00 5.34 13.82
C ARG A 25 -7.44 4.83 13.80
N LEU A 26 -7.92 4.33 14.95
CA LEU A 26 -9.30 3.94 15.11
C LEU A 26 -10.22 5.16 14.97
N VAL A 27 -11.01 5.18 13.91
CA VAL A 27 -11.97 6.25 13.65
C VAL A 27 -13.30 5.86 14.30
N PRO A 28 -13.82 6.65 15.26
CA PRO A 28 -15.13 6.40 15.81
C PRO A 28 -16.21 6.56 14.74
N VAL A 29 -17.22 5.72 14.75
CA VAL A 29 -18.39 5.84 13.90
C VAL A 29 -19.24 7.01 14.43
N PRO A 30 -19.22 8.20 13.81
CA PRO A 30 -19.99 9.32 14.30
C PRO A 30 -21.50 9.08 14.04
N PRO A 31 -22.37 9.58 14.91
CA PRO A 31 -23.80 9.31 14.83
C PRO A 31 -24.50 9.99 13.64
N ARG A 32 -23.86 10.96 12.99
CA ARG A 32 -24.49 11.84 11.99
C ARG A 32 -23.97 11.73 10.56
N LEU A 33 -22.99 10.87 10.25
CA LEU A 33 -22.53 10.71 8.87
C LEU A 33 -23.51 9.87 8.04
N ARG A 34 -23.41 10.04 6.72
CA ARG A 34 -24.29 9.43 5.71
C ARG A 34 -24.68 8.00 6.07
N ARG A 35 -25.86 7.86 6.63
CA ARG A 35 -26.50 6.59 6.96
C ARG A 35 -27.54 6.28 5.91
N GLY A 36 -27.68 5.03 5.56
CA GLY A 36 -28.75 4.57 4.70
C GLY A 36 -29.45 3.37 5.30
N LEU A 37 -30.69 3.25 4.93
CA LEU A 37 -31.53 2.10 5.21
C LEU A 37 -32.12 1.65 3.87
N ARG A 38 -32.02 0.37 3.60
CA ARG A 38 -32.66 -0.27 2.47
C ARG A 38 -33.47 -1.46 2.97
N VAL A 39 -34.71 -1.55 2.55
CA VAL A 39 -35.52 -2.73 2.74
C VAL A 39 -34.97 -3.81 1.82
N THR A 40 -34.73 -4.99 2.35
CA THR A 40 -34.32 -6.18 1.56
C THR A 40 -35.51 -6.79 0.86
N ASN A 41 -35.30 -7.73 -0.05
CA ASN A 41 -36.39 -8.43 -0.68
C ASN A 41 -37.20 -9.24 0.35
N GLU A 42 -36.52 -9.88 1.30
CA GLU A 42 -37.09 -10.61 2.42
C GLU A 42 -37.92 -9.68 3.32
N GLY A 43 -37.39 -8.49 3.58
CA GLY A 43 -38.10 -7.45 4.33
C GLY A 43 -39.35 -6.94 3.61
N ALA A 44 -39.28 -6.75 2.30
CA ALA A 44 -40.43 -6.33 1.49
C ALA A 44 -41.55 -7.38 1.48
N ILE A 45 -41.18 -8.65 1.33
CA ILE A 45 -42.15 -9.76 1.40
C ILE A 45 -42.80 -9.79 2.78
N PHE A 46 -41.99 -9.69 3.86
CA PHE A 46 -42.53 -9.69 5.23
C PHE A 46 -43.47 -8.51 5.50
N LEU A 47 -43.12 -7.31 5.00
CA LEU A 47 -43.98 -6.14 5.10
C LEU A 47 -45.29 -6.36 4.34
N LEU A 48 -45.25 -6.91 3.12
CA LEU A 48 -46.43 -7.21 2.33
C LEU A 48 -47.35 -8.21 3.04
N MET A 49 -46.76 -9.29 3.61
CA MET A 49 -47.52 -10.25 4.43
C MET A 49 -48.15 -9.58 5.65
N THR A 50 -47.42 -8.69 6.32
CA THR A 50 -47.96 -7.94 7.48
C THR A 50 -49.17 -7.12 7.11
N VAL A 51 -49.13 -6.43 5.96
CA VAL A 51 -50.28 -5.68 5.43
C VAL A 51 -51.45 -6.62 5.10
N GLY A 52 -51.16 -7.75 4.45
CA GLY A 52 -52.19 -8.75 4.13
C GLY A 52 -52.91 -9.30 5.36
N VAL A 53 -52.15 -9.66 6.41
CA VAL A 53 -52.69 -10.10 7.70
C VAL A 53 -53.50 -9.00 8.36
N GLY A 54 -53.04 -7.74 8.29
CA GLY A 54 -53.75 -6.59 8.83
C GLY A 54 -55.10 -6.40 8.17
N LEU A 55 -55.18 -6.43 6.83
CA LEU A 55 -56.41 -6.35 6.08
C LEU A 55 -57.35 -7.51 6.41
N GLY A 56 -56.82 -8.74 6.50
CA GLY A 56 -57.58 -9.90 6.93
C GLY A 56 -58.15 -9.77 8.34
N ALA A 57 -57.35 -9.24 9.29
CA ALA A 57 -57.79 -9.02 10.66
C ALA A 57 -58.95 -8.02 10.75
N VAL A 58 -58.86 -6.91 10.04
CA VAL A 58 -59.92 -5.89 9.99
C VAL A 58 -61.18 -6.44 9.34
N ASN A 59 -61.04 -7.20 8.23
CA ASN A 59 -62.20 -7.71 7.49
C ASN A 59 -62.92 -8.85 8.23
N THR A 60 -62.19 -9.69 8.99
CA THR A 60 -62.78 -10.86 9.67
C THR A 60 -63.14 -10.56 11.14
N GLY A 61 -62.62 -9.49 11.74
CA GLY A 61 -62.79 -9.20 13.17
C GLY A 61 -62.19 -10.25 14.11
N ASN A 62 -61.29 -11.08 13.61
CA ASN A 62 -60.76 -12.21 14.38
C ASN A 62 -59.60 -11.73 15.29
N ASN A 63 -59.80 -11.91 16.62
CA ASN A 63 -58.79 -11.52 17.63
C ASN A 63 -57.45 -12.21 17.45
N LEU A 64 -57.37 -13.44 16.95
CA LEU A 64 -56.15 -14.15 16.69
C LEU A 64 -55.29 -13.49 15.60
N LEU A 65 -55.96 -12.96 14.54
CA LEU A 65 -55.28 -12.23 13.48
C LEU A 65 -54.70 -10.88 13.98
N TYR A 66 -55.39 -10.19 14.88
CA TYR A 66 -54.83 -9.00 15.52
C TYR A 66 -53.60 -9.32 16.38
N LEU A 67 -53.58 -10.45 17.07
CA LEU A 67 -52.43 -10.90 17.85
C LEU A 67 -51.25 -11.20 16.92
N VAL A 68 -51.48 -11.90 15.80
CA VAL A 68 -50.44 -12.19 14.79
C VAL A 68 -49.92 -10.88 14.17
N LEU A 69 -50.80 -9.97 13.81
CA LEU A 69 -50.43 -8.65 13.30
C LEU A 69 -49.53 -7.90 14.31
N GLY A 70 -49.91 -7.87 15.58
CA GLY A 70 -49.12 -7.23 16.64
C GLY A 70 -47.71 -7.85 16.78
N LEU A 71 -47.61 -9.19 16.67
CA LEU A 71 -46.34 -9.89 16.67
C LEU A 71 -45.47 -9.50 15.46
N MET A 72 -46.04 -9.49 14.26
CA MET A 72 -45.32 -9.11 13.02
C MET A 72 -44.83 -7.64 13.08
N LEU A 73 -45.65 -6.72 13.53
CA LEU A 73 -45.26 -5.31 13.73
C LEU A 73 -44.14 -5.18 14.79
N SER A 74 -44.27 -5.93 15.89
CA SER A 74 -43.23 -5.97 16.93
C SER A 74 -41.88 -6.42 16.38
N LEU A 75 -41.85 -7.48 15.53
CA LEU A 75 -40.61 -7.96 14.89
C LEU A 75 -39.99 -6.91 13.95
N ILE A 76 -40.80 -6.15 13.22
CA ILE A 76 -40.31 -5.07 12.35
C ILE A 76 -39.65 -3.98 13.19
N ILE A 77 -40.32 -3.52 14.26
CA ILE A 77 -39.77 -2.49 15.15
C ILE A 77 -38.50 -2.98 15.84
N LEU A 78 -38.55 -4.19 16.39
CA LEU A 78 -37.40 -4.81 17.07
C LEU A 78 -36.20 -4.96 16.12
N SER A 79 -36.44 -5.39 14.87
CA SER A 79 -35.39 -5.45 13.84
C SER A 79 -34.75 -4.09 13.59
N GLY A 80 -35.58 -3.05 13.52
CA GLY A 80 -35.10 -1.68 13.36
C GLY A 80 -34.18 -1.22 14.49
N VAL A 81 -34.62 -1.41 15.73
CA VAL A 81 -33.89 -1.00 16.94
C VAL A 81 -32.59 -1.79 17.11
N LEU A 82 -32.65 -3.12 16.98
CA LEU A 82 -31.47 -3.99 17.12
C LEU A 82 -30.42 -3.71 16.06
N SER A 83 -30.82 -3.43 14.80
CA SER A 83 -29.87 -3.05 13.76
C SER A 83 -29.08 -1.77 14.10
N ASP A 84 -29.74 -0.79 14.70
CA ASP A 84 -29.07 0.44 15.14
C ASP A 84 -28.16 0.20 16.34
N ALA A 85 -28.59 -0.61 17.29
CA ALA A 85 -27.80 -0.98 18.47
C ALA A 85 -26.52 -1.74 18.10
N VAL A 86 -26.56 -2.57 17.07
CA VAL A 86 -25.39 -3.30 16.57
C VAL A 86 -24.37 -2.36 15.94
N LEU A 87 -24.81 -1.36 15.16
CA LEU A 87 -23.93 -0.38 14.50
C LEU A 87 -23.43 0.72 15.45
N TRP A 88 -24.08 0.90 16.58
CA TRP A 88 -23.67 1.89 17.57
C TRP A 88 -22.43 1.43 18.32
N GLY A 89 -21.52 2.36 18.68
CA GLY A 89 -20.35 2.07 19.49
C GLY A 89 -19.30 1.15 18.80
N ILE A 90 -19.25 1.15 17.48
CA ILE A 90 -18.19 0.49 16.72
C ILE A 90 -17.16 1.53 16.27
N ARG A 91 -15.89 1.21 16.42
CA ARG A 91 -14.78 1.95 15.81
C ARG A 91 -14.15 1.11 14.71
N CYS A 92 -13.73 1.76 13.65
CA CYS A 92 -13.11 1.09 12.51
C CYS A 92 -11.73 1.66 12.25
N ALA A 93 -10.80 0.80 11.84
CA ALA A 93 -9.51 1.21 11.29
C ALA A 93 -9.15 0.31 10.10
N ARG A 94 -8.40 0.87 9.16
CA ARG A 94 -7.80 0.12 8.07
C ARG A 94 -6.33 -0.11 8.38
N ARG A 95 -5.86 -1.32 8.11
CA ARG A 95 -4.44 -1.67 8.13
C ARG A 95 -4.00 -1.96 6.71
N LEU A 96 -3.13 -1.10 6.20
CA LEU A 96 -2.55 -1.25 4.88
C LEU A 96 -1.26 -2.08 4.96
N PRO A 97 -0.96 -2.88 3.92
CA PRO A 97 0.31 -3.59 3.84
C PRO A 97 1.46 -2.58 3.68
N ARG A 98 2.64 -2.95 4.15
CA ARG A 98 3.86 -2.13 3.99
C ARG A 98 4.23 -1.95 2.53
N ARG A 99 4.01 -2.97 1.71
CA ARG A 99 4.33 -2.98 0.27
C ARG A 99 3.16 -3.56 -0.50
N ALA A 100 2.81 -2.91 -1.59
CA ALA A 100 1.84 -3.41 -2.55
C ALA A 100 2.38 -3.22 -3.96
N PHE A 101 2.26 -4.24 -4.79
CA PHE A 101 2.71 -4.23 -6.17
C PHE A 101 1.51 -4.28 -7.11
N ALA A 102 1.60 -3.58 -8.23
CA ALA A 102 0.56 -3.64 -9.25
C ALA A 102 0.41 -5.07 -9.78
N SER A 103 -0.82 -5.48 -10.05
CA SER A 103 -1.19 -6.83 -10.52
C SER A 103 -0.83 -7.99 -9.57
N ALA A 104 -0.39 -7.70 -8.34
CA ALA A 104 -0.13 -8.71 -7.33
C ALA A 104 -1.14 -8.58 -6.18
N PRO A 105 -1.69 -9.69 -5.65
CA PRO A 105 -2.60 -9.63 -4.52
C PRO A 105 -1.87 -9.19 -3.25
N CYS A 106 -2.46 -8.28 -2.51
CA CYS A 106 -2.00 -7.86 -1.20
C CYS A 106 -3.14 -7.98 -0.17
N LEU A 107 -2.78 -8.20 1.08
CA LEU A 107 -3.74 -8.34 2.17
C LEU A 107 -4.05 -6.95 2.75
N LEU A 108 -5.31 -6.54 2.68
CA LEU A 108 -5.83 -5.41 3.42
C LEU A 108 -6.64 -5.93 4.60
N GLU A 109 -6.42 -5.34 5.78
CA GLU A 109 -7.15 -5.72 6.97
C GLU A 109 -8.03 -4.56 7.42
N ILE A 110 -9.26 -4.88 7.84
CA ILE A 110 -10.14 -3.96 8.52
C ILE A 110 -10.23 -4.41 9.98
N GLU A 111 -9.98 -3.48 10.86
CA GLU A 111 -10.06 -3.69 12.31
C GLU A 111 -11.33 -3.02 12.82
N LEU A 112 -12.19 -3.80 13.50
CA LEU A 112 -13.39 -3.33 14.16
C LEU A 112 -13.24 -3.50 15.67
N GLU A 113 -13.44 -2.41 16.41
CA GLU A 113 -13.48 -2.39 17.87
C GLU A 113 -14.90 -2.12 18.36
N ASN A 114 -15.42 -2.98 19.21
CA ASN A 114 -16.67 -2.77 19.92
C ASN A 114 -16.40 -2.08 21.26
N VAL A 115 -16.69 -0.79 21.37
CA VAL A 115 -16.46 -0.03 22.62
C VAL A 115 -17.61 -0.13 23.61
N LYS A 116 -18.69 -0.85 23.26
CA LYS A 116 -19.82 -1.04 24.16
C LYS A 116 -19.41 -1.86 25.39
N PRO A 117 -19.92 -1.53 26.58
CA PRO A 117 -19.50 -2.21 27.81
C PRO A 117 -20.04 -3.65 27.94
N TRP A 118 -21.22 -3.94 27.39
CA TRP A 118 -21.95 -5.20 27.65
C TRP A 118 -22.78 -5.70 26.45
N LEU A 119 -22.89 -4.94 25.37
CA LEU A 119 -23.68 -5.37 24.20
C LEU A 119 -22.73 -5.86 23.09
N PRO A 120 -22.78 -7.13 22.69
CA PRO A 120 -22.06 -7.60 21.52
C PRO A 120 -22.63 -7.02 20.22
N SER A 121 -21.84 -7.00 19.17
CA SER A 121 -22.28 -6.65 17.82
C SER A 121 -22.28 -7.88 16.94
N PHE A 122 -23.35 -8.08 16.19
CA PHE A 122 -23.55 -9.25 15.35
C PHE A 122 -23.65 -8.90 13.88
N SER A 123 -23.21 -9.81 13.02
CA SER A 123 -23.40 -9.76 11.56
C SER A 123 -23.02 -8.42 10.95
N LEU A 124 -21.82 -7.95 11.24
CA LEU A 124 -21.28 -6.73 10.64
C LEU A 124 -20.53 -7.06 9.36
N ALA A 125 -20.72 -6.24 8.34
CA ALA A 125 -19.92 -6.26 7.14
C ALA A 125 -19.23 -4.90 6.98
N ALA A 126 -17.92 -4.92 6.77
CA ALA A 126 -17.12 -3.72 6.51
C ALA A 126 -16.47 -3.81 5.13
N GLY A 127 -16.39 -2.72 4.41
CA GLY A 127 -15.77 -2.70 3.08
C GLY A 127 -15.34 -1.30 2.67
N ASP A 128 -14.36 -1.25 1.79
CA ASP A 128 -13.79 -0.01 1.28
C ASP A 128 -14.63 0.58 0.16
N VAL A 129 -14.74 1.91 0.17
CA VAL A 129 -15.30 2.71 -0.92
C VAL A 129 -14.16 3.54 -1.50
N THR A 130 -13.79 3.26 -2.75
CA THR A 130 -12.73 3.99 -3.46
C THR A 130 -13.23 5.28 -4.09
N ALA A 131 -12.33 6.28 -4.21
CA ALA A 131 -12.61 7.55 -4.88
C ALA A 131 -12.99 7.35 -6.35
N GLY A 132 -13.97 8.10 -6.83
CA GLY A 132 -14.42 8.06 -8.23
C GLY A 132 -15.60 7.12 -8.51
N GLU A 133 -16.10 6.42 -7.51
CA GLU A 133 -17.32 5.64 -7.63
C GLU A 133 -18.52 6.48 -7.24
N ASP A 134 -19.23 6.94 -8.27
CA ASP A 134 -20.41 7.80 -8.14
C ASP A 134 -21.47 7.15 -7.23
N LEU A 135 -21.77 7.79 -6.11
CA LEU A 135 -22.54 7.24 -4.97
C LEU A 135 -23.96 6.80 -5.32
N GLY A 136 -24.49 7.20 -6.48
CA GLY A 136 -25.90 7.03 -6.79
C GLY A 136 -26.27 5.73 -7.53
N LYS A 137 -25.51 5.37 -8.56
CA LYS A 137 -25.84 4.23 -9.45
C LYS A 137 -24.91 3.04 -9.33
N ARG A 138 -23.67 3.23 -8.85
CA ARG A 138 -22.65 2.20 -8.70
C ARG A 138 -22.55 1.58 -7.30
N LEU A 139 -23.16 2.18 -6.27
CA LEU A 139 -23.25 1.55 -4.94
C LEU A 139 -23.89 0.14 -5.01
N ARG A 140 -24.61 -0.15 -6.08
CA ARG A 140 -25.24 -1.43 -6.37
C ARG A 140 -24.29 -2.46 -6.98
N ARG A 141 -23.15 -2.03 -7.60
CA ARG A 141 -22.13 -2.91 -8.19
C ARG A 141 -20.87 -3.07 -7.33
N LEU A 142 -20.68 -2.17 -6.35
CA LEU A 142 -19.61 -2.27 -5.34
C LEU A 142 -19.90 -3.29 -4.23
N THR A 143 -20.89 -4.10 -4.43
CA THR A 143 -21.03 -5.38 -3.79
C THR A 143 -20.11 -6.42 -4.43
N ASP A 144 -18.89 -6.05 -4.80
CA ASP A 144 -17.87 -7.05 -5.01
C ASP A 144 -17.68 -7.75 -3.67
N ALA A 145 -18.21 -8.96 -3.58
CA ALA A 145 -18.09 -9.82 -2.41
C ALA A 145 -16.62 -9.91 -1.96
N ASP A 146 -15.70 -9.71 -2.89
CA ASP A 146 -14.26 -9.81 -2.73
C ASP A 146 -13.62 -8.65 -1.92
N ARG A 147 -14.34 -7.53 -1.71
CA ARG A 147 -13.82 -6.36 -0.97
C ARG A 147 -14.52 -6.10 0.35
N ARG A 148 -15.24 -7.10 0.87
CA ARG A 148 -15.96 -7.01 2.14
C ARG A 148 -15.43 -8.02 3.14
N THR A 149 -15.25 -7.55 4.35
CA THR A 149 -14.96 -8.40 5.51
C THR A 149 -16.24 -8.60 6.30
N TYR A 150 -16.43 -9.81 6.82
CA TYR A 150 -17.59 -10.17 7.62
C TYR A 150 -17.17 -10.53 9.03
N TYR A 151 -17.90 -9.97 10.00
CA TYR A 151 -17.70 -10.21 11.42
C TYR A 151 -18.99 -10.81 11.98
N LEU A 152 -18.94 -12.08 12.33
CA LEU A 152 -20.11 -12.79 12.84
C LEU A 152 -20.56 -12.23 14.19
N LYS A 153 -19.60 -12.03 15.11
CA LYS A 153 -19.82 -11.52 16.44
C LYS A 153 -18.58 -10.78 16.91
N ILE A 154 -18.76 -9.60 17.48
CA ILE A 154 -17.69 -8.86 18.18
C ILE A 154 -18.14 -8.67 19.62
N ASP A 155 -17.42 -9.27 20.56
CA ASP A 155 -17.73 -9.19 21.96
C ASP A 155 -17.56 -7.77 22.52
N PRO A 156 -18.20 -7.42 23.65
CA PRO A 156 -18.01 -6.14 24.29
C PRO A 156 -16.54 -5.87 24.60
N LYS A 157 -16.10 -4.61 24.40
CA LYS A 157 -14.71 -4.17 24.67
C LYS A 157 -13.64 -5.01 23.95
N SER A 158 -14.00 -5.65 22.83
CA SER A 158 -13.08 -6.46 22.06
C SER A 158 -12.83 -5.89 20.67
N THR A 159 -11.71 -6.30 20.08
CA THR A 159 -11.28 -5.91 18.75
C THR A 159 -11.10 -7.15 17.89
N GLN A 160 -11.64 -7.13 16.69
CA GLN A 160 -11.44 -8.19 15.71
C GLN A 160 -10.87 -7.62 14.42
N ARG A 161 -10.04 -8.43 13.76
CA ARG A 161 -9.41 -8.11 12.48
C ARG A 161 -9.78 -9.16 11.46
N VAL A 162 -10.21 -8.71 10.31
CA VAL A 162 -10.48 -9.58 9.17
C VAL A 162 -9.87 -8.94 7.93
N GLY A 163 -9.12 -9.75 7.18
CA GLY A 163 -8.48 -9.32 5.95
C GLY A 163 -9.24 -9.77 4.71
N TYR A 164 -9.04 -9.05 3.63
CA TYR A 164 -9.44 -9.43 2.29
C TYR A 164 -8.28 -9.21 1.31
N LEU A 165 -8.23 -10.02 0.26
CA LEU A 165 -7.25 -9.86 -0.80
C LEU A 165 -7.67 -8.75 -1.74
N PHE A 166 -6.75 -7.85 -2.00
CA PHE A 166 -6.91 -6.74 -2.91
C PHE A 166 -5.81 -6.76 -3.96
N THR A 167 -6.16 -6.66 -5.23
CA THR A 167 -5.19 -6.62 -6.33
C THR A 167 -5.24 -5.23 -6.98
N PRO A 168 -4.26 -4.36 -6.70
CA PRO A 168 -4.19 -3.06 -7.36
C PRO A 168 -3.89 -3.24 -8.85
N THR A 169 -4.60 -2.53 -9.71
CA THR A 169 -4.43 -2.64 -11.17
C THR A 169 -3.36 -1.72 -11.74
N ARG A 170 -3.03 -0.64 -11.04
CA ARG A 170 -2.07 0.38 -11.48
C ARG A 170 -1.12 0.74 -10.34
N ARG A 171 0.11 1.09 -10.67
CA ARG A 171 1.04 1.68 -9.71
C ARG A 171 0.63 3.12 -9.37
N GLY A 172 1.23 3.66 -8.31
CA GLY A 172 1.03 5.05 -7.90
C GLY A 172 0.37 5.19 -6.54
N LEU A 173 -0.11 6.37 -6.23
CA LEU A 173 -0.78 6.66 -4.97
C LEU A 173 -2.25 6.26 -5.04
N LEU A 174 -2.61 5.18 -4.37
CA LEU A 174 -3.99 4.74 -4.19
C LEU A 174 -4.56 5.36 -2.92
N ARG A 175 -5.65 6.10 -3.06
CA ARG A 175 -6.34 6.75 -1.93
C ARG A 175 -7.61 6.00 -1.60
N PHE A 176 -7.76 5.67 -0.32
CA PHE A 176 -8.98 5.16 0.27
C PHE A 176 -9.65 6.32 1.02
N GLU A 177 -10.90 6.61 0.72
CA GLU A 177 -11.58 7.76 1.32
C GLU A 177 -12.52 7.33 2.44
N ARG A 178 -13.24 6.24 2.26
CA ARG A 178 -14.34 5.86 3.13
C ARG A 178 -14.36 4.37 3.40
N LEU A 179 -14.86 4.03 4.60
CA LEU A 179 -15.27 2.69 4.97
C LEU A 179 -16.80 2.64 5.08
N ARG A 180 -17.40 1.62 4.48
CA ARG A 180 -18.82 1.30 4.66
C ARG A 180 -18.94 0.19 5.69
N LEU A 181 -19.62 0.48 6.80
CA LEU A 181 -20.04 -0.52 7.79
C LEU A 181 -21.52 -0.79 7.61
N SER A 182 -21.93 -2.05 7.49
CA SER A 182 -23.33 -2.44 7.29
C SER A 182 -23.72 -3.65 8.12
N THR A 183 -25.02 -3.79 8.37
CA THR A 183 -25.61 -4.95 9.03
C THR A 183 -26.98 -5.26 8.48
N ARG A 184 -27.34 -6.54 8.49
CA ARG A 184 -28.69 -7.04 8.24
C ARG A 184 -29.30 -7.75 9.44
N TYR A 185 -28.68 -7.61 10.60
CA TYR A 185 -29.12 -8.20 11.86
C TYR A 185 -30.43 -7.56 12.34
N PRO A 186 -31.36 -8.30 12.99
CA PRO A 186 -31.32 -9.76 13.23
C PRO A 186 -31.97 -10.60 12.12
N PHE A 187 -33.06 -10.12 11.51
CA PHE A 187 -33.94 -10.92 10.63
C PHE A 187 -33.69 -10.69 9.14
N GLY A 188 -32.72 -9.84 8.80
CA GLY A 188 -32.46 -9.53 7.39
C GLY A 188 -33.46 -8.60 6.72
N PHE A 189 -34.45 -8.05 7.42
CA PHE A 189 -35.48 -7.18 6.83
C PHE A 189 -34.91 -5.87 6.31
N PHE A 190 -33.86 -5.37 6.95
CA PHE A 190 -33.23 -4.10 6.64
C PHE A 190 -31.73 -4.28 6.43
N ASP A 191 -31.21 -3.70 5.34
CA ASP A 191 -29.76 -3.47 5.17
C ASP A 191 -29.47 -2.03 5.62
N LYS A 192 -28.97 -1.90 6.84
CA LYS A 192 -28.54 -0.60 7.39
C LYS A 192 -27.05 -0.43 7.22
N TRP A 193 -26.64 0.76 6.80
CA TRP A 193 -25.24 1.06 6.62
C TRP A 193 -24.87 2.46 7.09
N ARG A 194 -23.60 2.61 7.43
CA ARG A 194 -22.95 3.87 7.77
C ARG A 194 -21.66 4.01 6.97
N LEU A 195 -21.41 5.21 6.45
CA LEU A 195 -20.14 5.57 5.84
C LEU A 195 -19.30 6.31 6.86
N LEU A 196 -18.03 5.90 6.96
CA LEU A 196 -17.03 6.52 7.80
C LEU A 196 -15.98 7.17 6.92
N ASP A 197 -15.62 8.40 7.23
CA ASP A 197 -14.50 9.07 6.58
C ASP A 197 -13.20 8.53 7.19
N ALA A 198 -12.58 7.59 6.50
CA ALA A 198 -11.32 6.96 6.87
C ALA A 198 -10.36 7.10 5.68
N THR A 199 -9.67 8.24 5.66
CA THR A 199 -8.75 8.57 4.58
C THR A 199 -7.38 7.96 4.86
N ASP A 200 -6.97 7.05 3.98
CA ASP A 200 -5.66 6.42 4.00
C ASP A 200 -5.07 6.43 2.59
N ALA A 201 -3.75 6.33 2.50
CA ALA A 201 -3.05 6.28 1.23
C ALA A 201 -2.08 5.10 1.20
N LEU A 202 -2.07 4.38 0.09
CA LEU A 202 -1.17 3.27 -0.17
C LEU A 202 -0.37 3.58 -1.44
N ILE A 203 0.96 3.51 -1.34
CA ILE A 203 1.82 3.57 -2.52
C ILE A 203 1.87 2.17 -3.12
N VAL A 204 1.40 2.07 -4.35
CA VAL A 204 1.45 0.83 -5.14
C VAL A 204 2.68 0.88 -6.03
N TYR A 205 3.59 -0.04 -5.82
CA TYR A 205 4.83 -0.20 -6.58
C TYR A 205 4.56 -0.79 -7.98
N PRO A 206 5.45 -0.60 -8.96
CA PRO A 206 5.35 -1.30 -10.24
C PRO A 206 5.28 -2.81 -10.07
N ALA A 207 4.61 -3.49 -11.00
CA ALA A 207 4.58 -4.95 -11.00
C ALA A 207 5.99 -5.54 -11.09
N LEU A 208 6.22 -6.65 -10.40
CA LEU A 208 7.44 -7.44 -10.59
C LEU A 208 7.16 -8.53 -11.62
N VAL A 209 7.94 -8.50 -12.71
CA VAL A 209 7.80 -9.43 -13.83
C VAL A 209 9.05 -10.27 -13.98
N SER A 210 8.89 -11.49 -14.47
CA SER A 210 10.04 -12.30 -14.86
C SER A 210 10.71 -11.68 -16.08
N VAL A 211 12.03 -11.48 -16.01
CA VAL A 211 12.85 -10.98 -17.11
C VAL A 211 13.73 -12.14 -17.57
N PRO A 212 13.47 -12.70 -18.76
CA PRO A 212 14.28 -13.80 -19.29
C PRO A 212 15.76 -13.41 -19.38
N ASP A 213 16.62 -14.39 -19.15
CA ASP A 213 18.10 -14.25 -19.21
C ASP A 213 18.71 -13.18 -18.29
N LEU A 214 17.90 -12.54 -17.43
CA LEU A 214 18.39 -11.51 -16.52
C LEU A 214 19.49 -12.04 -15.60
N GLU A 215 19.33 -13.25 -15.10
CA GLU A 215 20.32 -13.85 -14.21
C GLU A 215 21.67 -13.99 -14.86
N ARG A 216 21.71 -14.49 -16.09
CA ARG A 216 22.94 -14.60 -16.88
C ARG A 216 23.55 -13.23 -17.20
N ARG A 217 22.73 -12.25 -17.53
CA ARG A 217 23.19 -10.88 -17.83
C ARG A 217 23.75 -10.19 -16.57
N LEU A 218 23.07 -10.34 -15.44
CA LEU A 218 23.58 -9.81 -14.17
C LEU A 218 24.88 -10.51 -13.73
N GLU A 219 25.03 -11.82 -13.97
CA GLU A 219 26.27 -12.53 -13.74
C GLU A 219 27.42 -12.01 -14.61
N GLN A 220 27.15 -11.65 -15.86
CA GLN A 220 28.15 -11.05 -16.75
C GLN A 220 28.56 -9.64 -16.30
N LEU A 221 27.63 -8.81 -15.89
CA LEU A 221 27.87 -7.42 -15.49
C LEU A 221 28.41 -7.28 -14.07
N LEU A 222 27.87 -8.05 -13.14
CA LEU A 222 28.22 -8.00 -11.73
C LEU A 222 29.27 -9.05 -11.33
N GLY A 223 29.66 -9.95 -12.25
CA GLY A 223 30.51 -11.08 -12.00
C GLY A 223 29.77 -12.24 -11.31
N ARG A 224 30.30 -13.47 -11.43
CA ARG A 224 29.75 -14.64 -10.75
C ARG A 224 29.85 -14.48 -9.24
N GLU A 225 28.78 -14.75 -8.53
CA GLU A 225 28.84 -14.94 -7.08
C GLU A 225 29.72 -16.15 -6.80
N SER A 226 30.96 -15.89 -6.37
CA SER A 226 31.76 -16.95 -5.81
C SER A 226 31.24 -17.27 -4.41
N PRO A 227 31.12 -18.55 -4.01
CA PRO A 227 30.84 -18.91 -2.62
C PRO A 227 31.83 -18.28 -1.64
N ARG A 228 33.05 -17.99 -2.12
CA ARG A 228 34.03 -17.17 -1.39
C ARG A 228 33.58 -15.74 -1.17
N ALA A 229 32.90 -15.11 -2.12
CA ALA A 229 32.43 -13.71 -1.99
C ALA A 229 31.35 -13.56 -0.90
N GLU A 230 30.56 -14.59 -0.67
CA GLU A 230 29.58 -14.57 0.43
C GLU A 230 30.21 -14.75 1.80
N VAL A 231 31.21 -15.64 1.89
CA VAL A 231 32.04 -15.81 3.11
C VAL A 231 32.84 -14.54 3.35
N GLU A 232 33.45 -13.97 2.32
CA GLU A 232 34.21 -12.72 2.38
C GLU A 232 33.29 -11.54 2.73
N ARG A 233 32.04 -11.48 2.25
CA ARG A 233 31.05 -10.46 2.63
C ARG A 233 30.70 -10.56 4.12
N ARG A 234 30.51 -11.78 4.66
CA ARG A 234 30.31 -12.02 6.10
C ARG A 234 31.54 -11.67 6.91
N THR A 235 32.72 -11.94 6.40
CA THR A 235 34.01 -11.59 7.03
C THR A 235 34.30 -10.09 6.91
N ARG A 236 33.90 -9.44 5.79
CA ARG A 236 33.99 -7.98 5.57
C ARG A 236 33.04 -7.18 6.45
N ALA A 237 31.85 -7.68 6.74
CA ALA A 237 30.95 -7.07 7.73
C ALA A 237 31.58 -7.04 9.14
N GLN A 238 32.63 -7.81 9.38
CA GLN A 238 33.41 -7.85 10.63
C GLN A 238 34.83 -7.29 10.50
N GLY A 239 35.34 -7.01 9.28
CA GLY A 239 36.72 -6.57 9.09
C GLY A 239 36.89 -5.89 7.73
N LEU A 240 37.08 -4.61 7.80
CA LEU A 240 37.39 -3.75 6.68
C LEU A 240 38.66 -4.19 5.95
N GLU A 241 38.60 -4.38 4.64
CA GLU A 241 39.76 -4.62 3.81
C GLU A 241 40.68 -3.41 3.82
N VAL A 242 41.97 -3.62 4.03
CA VAL A 242 42.95 -2.54 4.11
C VAL A 242 43.41 -2.20 2.70
N ALA A 243 42.90 -1.08 2.15
CA ALA A 243 43.31 -0.57 0.85
C ALA A 243 44.76 -0.05 0.83
N GLY A 244 45.16 0.51 1.95
CA GLY A 244 46.46 1.11 2.08
C GLY A 244 46.81 1.42 3.53
N LEU A 245 48.03 1.92 3.69
CA LEU A 245 48.51 2.44 4.95
C LEU A 245 48.80 3.93 4.75
N ARG A 246 48.20 4.79 5.56
CA ARG A 246 48.47 6.22 5.58
C ARG A 246 48.99 6.68 6.95
N PRO A 247 49.70 7.79 7.02
CA PRO A 247 50.04 8.38 8.31
C PRO A 247 48.79 8.62 9.15
N TYR A 248 48.87 8.34 10.44
CA TYR A 248 47.81 8.59 11.40
C TYR A 248 47.51 10.10 11.47
N ARG A 249 46.23 10.47 11.55
CA ARG A 249 45.78 11.85 11.75
C ARG A 249 45.05 11.95 13.08
N GLU A 250 45.18 13.09 13.77
CA GLU A 250 44.36 13.35 14.96
C GLU A 250 42.88 13.26 14.63
N GLY A 251 42.17 12.42 15.37
CA GLY A 251 40.75 12.09 15.12
C GLY A 251 40.50 10.68 14.51
N ASP A 252 41.53 9.97 14.07
CA ASP A 252 41.39 8.60 13.63
C ASP A 252 41.11 7.67 14.81
N GLU A 253 40.20 6.69 14.64
CA GLU A 253 39.91 5.70 15.67
C GLU A 253 41.12 4.83 15.98
N ALA A 254 41.37 4.54 17.24
CA ALA A 254 42.48 3.70 17.68
C ALA A 254 42.46 2.29 17.06
N ARG A 255 41.30 1.80 16.66
CA ARG A 255 41.10 0.51 15.95
C ARG A 255 41.68 0.52 14.53
N ALA A 256 41.77 1.71 13.91
CA ALA A 256 42.32 1.86 12.57
C ALA A 256 43.84 1.79 12.56
N ILE A 257 44.51 1.89 13.71
CA ILE A 257 45.97 1.87 13.79
C ILE A 257 46.51 0.46 13.47
N HIS A 258 47.43 0.42 12.51
CA HIS A 258 48.16 -0.83 12.16
C HIS A 258 49.38 -0.99 13.03
N TRP A 259 49.23 -1.45 14.28
CA TRP A 259 50.29 -1.52 15.32
C TRP A 259 51.60 -2.14 14.86
N ARG A 260 51.54 -3.26 14.12
CA ARG A 260 52.72 -3.95 13.64
C ARG A 260 53.57 -3.09 12.67
N ARG A 261 52.91 -2.32 11.79
CA ARG A 261 53.62 -1.45 10.84
C ARG A 261 54.06 -0.15 11.50
N SER A 262 53.26 0.36 12.41
CA SER A 262 53.62 1.54 13.22
C SER A 262 54.89 1.28 14.06
N ALA A 263 54.99 0.10 14.65
CA ALA A 263 56.17 -0.31 15.40
C ALA A 263 57.44 -0.47 14.51
N ALA A 264 57.28 -0.92 13.27
CA ALA A 264 58.38 -1.05 12.33
C ALA A 264 58.86 0.32 11.76
N LEU A 265 57.99 1.27 11.63
CA LEU A 265 58.26 2.58 11.04
C LEU A 265 58.59 3.67 12.09
N GLY A 266 58.36 3.39 13.37
CA GLY A 266 58.53 4.36 14.45
C GLY A 266 57.53 5.52 14.42
N ALA A 267 56.46 5.40 13.60
CA ALA A 267 55.40 6.42 13.45
C ALA A 267 54.06 5.76 13.36
N LEU A 268 52.98 6.39 13.90
CA LEU A 268 51.66 5.82 13.84
C LEU A 268 51.12 5.80 12.41
N VAL A 269 50.69 4.63 11.97
CA VAL A 269 50.11 4.39 10.65
C VAL A 269 48.72 3.85 10.81
N ALA A 270 47.78 4.48 10.18
CA ALA A 270 46.38 4.04 10.14
C ALA A 270 46.11 3.22 8.88
N ARG A 271 45.25 2.22 9.02
CA ARG A 271 44.72 1.47 7.88
C ARG A 271 43.76 2.36 7.11
N GLU A 272 44.05 2.57 5.85
CA GLU A 272 43.11 3.19 4.95
C GLU A 272 42.14 2.10 4.50
N LEU A 273 40.89 2.30 4.89
CA LEU A 273 39.84 1.35 4.58
C LEU A 273 39.30 1.72 3.22
N GLU A 274 39.48 0.88 2.22
CA GLU A 274 38.78 1.02 0.96
C GLU A 274 37.32 0.69 1.20
N GLN A 275 36.48 1.68 1.05
CA GLN A 275 35.10 1.39 0.74
C GLN A 275 35.12 0.77 -0.65
N ASP A 276 34.97 -0.56 -0.72
CA ASP A 276 34.72 -1.25 -2.00
C ASP A 276 33.62 -0.43 -2.70
N PRO A 277 33.89 0.19 -3.87
CA PRO A 277 32.89 0.98 -4.58
C PRO A 277 31.62 0.20 -4.89
N GLY A 278 31.56 -1.05 -4.43
CA GLY A 278 30.43 -1.95 -4.57
C GLY A 278 30.04 -2.06 -6.06
N ARG A 279 29.50 -3.16 -6.44
CA ARG A 279 28.99 -3.33 -7.81
C ARG A 279 27.90 -2.31 -8.10
N GLU A 280 28.23 -1.22 -8.79
CA GLU A 280 27.28 -0.18 -9.13
C GLU A 280 26.53 -0.55 -10.41
N LEU A 281 25.21 -0.57 -10.33
CA LEU A 281 24.31 -0.81 -11.44
C LEU A 281 23.40 0.38 -11.66
N ALA A 282 23.52 1.03 -12.82
CA ALA A 282 22.59 2.04 -13.29
C ALA A 282 21.61 1.42 -14.30
N ILE A 283 20.33 1.49 -14.00
CA ILE A 283 19.28 0.99 -14.89
C ILE A 283 18.68 2.19 -15.62
N ARG A 284 18.92 2.29 -16.90
CA ARG A 284 18.40 3.37 -17.74
C ARG A 284 17.09 2.93 -18.39
N LEU A 285 16.02 3.68 -18.10
CA LEU A 285 14.69 3.42 -18.67
C LEU A 285 14.53 4.15 -20.00
N ASP A 286 14.38 3.39 -21.07
CA ASP A 286 13.97 3.92 -22.36
C ASP A 286 12.45 3.82 -22.50
N LEU A 287 11.78 4.95 -22.28
CA LEU A 287 10.33 5.04 -22.38
C LEU A 287 9.85 5.30 -23.80
N GLY A 288 10.77 5.54 -24.74
CA GLY A 288 10.47 5.88 -26.14
C GLY A 288 9.69 7.19 -26.26
N SER A 289 8.98 7.36 -27.39
CA SER A 289 8.12 8.53 -27.57
C SER A 289 6.94 8.50 -26.59
N LEU A 290 6.74 9.61 -25.89
CA LEU A 290 5.67 9.78 -24.88
C LEU A 290 4.46 10.52 -25.46
N GLU A 291 4.53 11.02 -26.68
CA GLU A 291 3.45 11.75 -27.36
C GLU A 291 3.04 11.08 -28.65
N PRO A 292 1.74 10.99 -28.92
CA PRO A 292 0.62 11.31 -28.02
C PRO A 292 0.45 10.23 -26.91
N ILE A 293 -0.06 10.63 -25.75
CA ILE A 293 -0.37 9.69 -24.67
C ILE A 293 -1.60 8.87 -25.06
N THR A 294 -1.36 7.62 -25.46
CA THR A 294 -2.39 6.65 -25.80
C THR A 294 -2.39 5.49 -24.79
N PRO A 295 -3.47 4.70 -24.70
CA PRO A 295 -3.46 3.50 -23.83
C PRO A 295 -2.30 2.53 -24.15
N VAL A 296 -1.86 2.49 -25.41
CA VAL A 296 -0.71 1.67 -25.83
C VAL A 296 0.60 2.22 -25.26
N VAL A 297 0.77 3.55 -25.30
CA VAL A 297 1.94 4.22 -24.71
C VAL A 297 1.96 4.04 -23.20
N GLU A 298 0.81 4.19 -22.51
CA GLU A 298 0.71 3.92 -21.08
C GLU A 298 1.10 2.47 -20.75
N ALA A 299 0.56 1.49 -21.47
CA ALA A 299 0.89 0.09 -21.27
C ALA A 299 2.39 -0.21 -21.51
N ARG A 300 3.01 0.45 -22.49
CA ARG A 300 4.46 0.35 -22.72
C ARG A 300 5.26 0.89 -21.53
N ILE A 301 4.91 2.09 -21.06
CA ILE A 301 5.54 2.70 -19.89
C ILE A 301 5.46 1.77 -18.69
N GLU A 302 4.28 1.21 -18.39
CA GLU A 302 4.08 0.28 -17.28
C GLU A 302 4.96 -0.97 -17.43
N ARG A 303 5.10 -1.54 -18.65
CA ARG A 303 5.98 -2.69 -18.88
C ARG A 303 7.45 -2.37 -18.65
N VAL A 304 7.93 -1.21 -19.14
CA VAL A 304 9.32 -0.78 -18.95
C VAL A 304 9.62 -0.56 -17.47
N LEU A 305 8.72 0.09 -16.75
CA LEU A 305 8.88 0.34 -15.32
C LEU A 305 8.81 -0.96 -14.50
N ALA A 306 7.95 -1.89 -14.86
CA ALA A 306 7.87 -3.21 -14.24
C ALA A 306 9.18 -4.00 -14.42
N ARG A 307 9.74 -4.00 -15.64
CA ARG A 307 11.05 -4.61 -15.92
C ARG A 307 12.17 -3.93 -15.13
N GLY A 308 12.21 -2.60 -15.14
CA GLY A 308 13.20 -1.83 -14.39
C GLY A 308 13.17 -2.13 -12.88
N ALA A 309 11.97 -2.19 -12.29
CA ALA A 309 11.77 -2.55 -10.90
C ALA A 309 12.23 -3.98 -10.59
N SER A 310 11.94 -4.93 -11.51
CA SER A 310 12.35 -6.34 -11.35
C SER A 310 13.87 -6.50 -11.41
N ILE A 311 14.52 -5.84 -12.39
CA ILE A 311 15.99 -5.84 -12.52
C ILE A 311 16.62 -5.23 -11.27
N ALA A 312 16.10 -4.09 -10.81
CA ALA A 312 16.59 -3.42 -9.62
C ALA A 312 16.48 -4.31 -8.38
N SER A 313 15.34 -4.99 -8.20
CA SER A 313 15.11 -5.87 -7.06
C SER A 313 16.05 -7.07 -7.05
N ILE A 314 16.29 -7.70 -8.20
CA ILE A 314 17.19 -8.85 -8.32
C ILE A 314 18.65 -8.43 -8.13
N ALA A 315 19.06 -7.30 -8.73
CA ALA A 315 20.41 -6.78 -8.58
C ALA A 315 20.73 -6.38 -7.13
N HIS A 316 19.77 -5.73 -6.47
CA HIS A 316 19.88 -5.38 -5.04
C HIS A 316 20.00 -6.63 -4.16
N ALA A 317 19.17 -7.64 -4.40
CA ALA A 317 19.26 -8.92 -3.67
C ALA A 317 20.62 -9.61 -3.85
N ARG A 318 21.31 -9.36 -4.97
CA ARG A 318 22.68 -9.82 -5.25
C ARG A 318 23.78 -8.89 -4.69
N GLY A 319 23.41 -7.91 -3.89
CA GLY A 319 24.34 -7.01 -3.22
C GLY A 319 24.89 -5.89 -4.10
N ALA A 320 24.21 -5.51 -5.18
CA ALA A 320 24.59 -4.37 -5.98
C ALA A 320 24.01 -3.06 -5.41
N HIS A 321 24.75 -1.98 -5.60
CA HIS A 321 24.21 -0.64 -5.47
C HIS A 321 23.39 -0.32 -6.71
N VAL A 322 22.12 0.02 -6.54
CA VAL A 322 21.20 0.20 -7.67
C VAL A 322 20.73 1.65 -7.74
N GLU A 323 20.71 2.18 -8.96
CA GLU A 323 20.18 3.48 -9.30
C GLU A 323 19.36 3.36 -10.58
N ILE A 324 18.23 4.06 -10.67
CA ILE A 324 17.41 4.11 -11.88
C ILE A 324 17.49 5.51 -12.51
N LEU A 325 17.77 5.51 -13.80
CA LEU A 325 17.82 6.70 -14.64
C LEU A 325 16.59 6.73 -15.54
N SER A 326 15.79 7.77 -15.41
CA SER A 326 14.56 7.95 -16.16
C SER A 326 14.52 9.32 -16.84
N PRO A 327 13.74 9.52 -17.93
CA PRO A 327 13.52 10.84 -18.45
C PRO A 327 13.01 11.82 -17.38
N GLY A 328 13.79 12.87 -17.13
CA GLY A 328 13.49 13.88 -16.11
C GLY A 328 13.97 13.60 -14.71
N GLY A 329 14.71 12.52 -14.45
CA GLY A 329 15.22 12.31 -13.11
C GLY A 329 16.05 11.05 -12.89
N ARG A 330 16.58 11.01 -11.72
CA ARG A 330 17.41 9.95 -11.17
C ARG A 330 16.80 9.49 -9.85
N SER A 331 16.65 8.19 -9.65
CA SER A 331 16.18 7.65 -8.36
C SER A 331 17.19 7.87 -7.24
N PRO A 332 16.79 7.75 -5.97
CA PRO A 332 17.72 7.52 -4.90
C PRO A 332 18.58 6.29 -5.19
N ARG A 333 19.88 6.37 -4.87
CA ARG A 333 20.80 5.24 -4.91
C ARG A 333 20.54 4.36 -3.69
N VAL A 334 20.33 3.07 -3.92
CA VAL A 334 20.07 2.09 -2.86
C VAL A 334 21.21 1.09 -2.83
N GLY A 335 21.86 0.99 -1.68
CA GLY A 335 22.92 0.00 -1.43
C GLY A 335 22.34 -1.33 -0.93
N PRO A 336 23.19 -2.37 -0.84
CA PRO A 336 22.77 -3.74 -0.50
C PRO A 336 22.13 -3.86 0.89
N ASP A 337 22.53 -3.03 1.83
CA ASP A 337 22.03 -3.05 3.20
C ASP A 337 20.86 -2.06 3.43
N ALA A 338 20.52 -1.25 2.44
CA ALA A 338 19.46 -0.27 2.52
C ALA A 338 18.14 -0.83 1.99
N PRO A 339 16.98 -0.39 2.53
CA PRO A 339 15.69 -0.81 2.01
C PRO A 339 15.46 -0.31 0.58
N MET A 340 14.84 -1.15 -0.25
CA MET A 340 14.49 -0.81 -1.64
C MET A 340 13.34 0.20 -1.78
N ASP A 341 12.63 0.47 -0.68
CA ASP A 341 11.41 1.28 -0.70
C ASP A 341 11.59 2.65 -1.36
N PRO A 342 12.66 3.44 -1.09
CA PRO A 342 12.82 4.76 -1.73
C PRO A 342 12.94 4.70 -3.26
N LEU A 343 13.57 3.64 -3.80
CA LEU A 343 13.69 3.44 -5.23
C LEU A 343 12.35 3.01 -5.86
N LEU A 344 11.64 2.09 -5.20
CA LEU A 344 10.33 1.63 -5.65
C LEU A 344 9.28 2.75 -5.57
N GLU A 345 9.33 3.60 -4.54
CA GLU A 345 8.49 4.79 -4.42
C GLU A 345 8.75 5.78 -5.55
N HIS A 346 10.02 6.02 -5.88
CA HIS A 346 10.37 6.87 -7.02
C HIS A 346 9.73 6.34 -8.31
N LEU A 347 9.82 5.04 -8.57
CA LEU A 347 9.20 4.42 -9.74
C LEU A 347 7.67 4.46 -9.69
N ALA A 348 7.08 4.25 -8.52
CA ALA A 348 5.63 4.31 -8.33
C ALA A 348 5.07 5.68 -8.66
N LEU A 349 5.76 6.74 -8.24
CA LEU A 349 5.34 8.13 -8.41
C LEU A 349 5.88 8.80 -9.69
N LEU A 350 6.72 8.10 -10.45
CA LEU A 350 7.28 8.63 -11.69
C LEU A 350 6.16 8.94 -12.70
N ALA A 351 6.03 10.24 -13.01
CA ALA A 351 5.17 10.72 -14.07
C ALA A 351 6.05 11.09 -15.28
N PRO A 352 6.16 10.22 -16.30
CA PRO A 352 7.00 10.50 -17.46
C PRO A 352 6.50 11.75 -18.19
N ARG A 353 7.43 12.64 -18.55
CA ARG A 353 7.13 13.85 -19.32
C ARG A 353 7.93 13.84 -20.60
N ALA A 354 7.30 14.23 -21.68
CA ALA A 354 7.98 14.37 -22.98
C ALA A 354 9.07 15.45 -22.97
N GLY A 355 10.10 15.27 -23.76
CA GLY A 355 11.15 16.26 -23.96
C GLY A 355 12.22 16.33 -22.87
N LEU A 356 12.15 15.48 -21.82
CA LEU A 356 13.15 15.44 -20.77
C LEU A 356 14.27 14.44 -21.11
N ALA A 357 15.53 14.88 -20.96
CA ALA A 357 16.69 14.02 -21.14
C ALA A 357 16.85 13.07 -19.97
N THR A 358 17.31 11.85 -20.26
CA THR A 358 17.74 10.89 -19.24
C THR A 358 19.13 11.26 -18.74
N PRO A 359 19.36 11.35 -17.41
CA PRO A 359 20.67 11.70 -16.87
C PRO A 359 21.74 10.66 -17.25
N ALA A 360 22.99 11.11 -17.36
CA ALA A 360 24.11 10.21 -17.60
C ALA A 360 24.40 9.33 -16.37
N PRO A 361 24.83 8.08 -16.54
CA PRO A 361 25.22 7.23 -15.43
C PRO A 361 26.45 7.76 -14.71
N ARG A 362 26.67 7.34 -13.49
CA ARG A 362 27.88 7.68 -12.74
C ARG A 362 29.10 7.01 -13.36
N ARG A 363 30.28 7.59 -13.18
CA ARG A 363 31.53 6.99 -13.65
C ARG A 363 31.77 5.66 -12.93
N GLY A 364 32.04 4.60 -13.68
CA GLY A 364 32.30 3.27 -13.14
C GLY A 364 31.05 2.39 -12.92
N ALA A 365 29.83 2.93 -13.07
CA ALA A 365 28.63 2.13 -12.97
C ALA A 365 28.39 1.29 -14.25
N SER A 366 28.08 0.01 -14.08
CA SER A 366 27.55 -0.83 -15.16
C SER A 366 26.16 -0.33 -15.54
N VAL A 367 25.83 -0.27 -16.83
CA VAL A 367 24.54 0.26 -17.31
C VAL A 367 23.73 -0.85 -17.96
N ILE A 368 22.45 -0.92 -17.63
CA ILE A 368 21.48 -1.75 -18.33
C ILE A 368 20.39 -0.84 -18.91
N ASP A 369 20.20 -0.93 -20.22
CA ASP A 369 19.12 -0.24 -20.90
C ASP A 369 17.88 -1.11 -20.92
N VAL A 370 16.76 -0.55 -20.47
CA VAL A 370 15.47 -1.24 -20.38
C VAL A 370 14.45 -0.52 -21.25
N GLY A 371 14.09 -1.14 -22.37
CA GLY A 371 13.05 -0.68 -23.29
C GLY A 371 11.85 -1.62 -23.33
N ASP A 372 10.92 -1.37 -24.26
CA ASP A 372 9.74 -2.22 -24.49
C ASP A 372 10.12 -3.60 -25.10
N GLY A 373 11.26 -3.68 -25.78
CA GLY A 373 11.87 -4.90 -26.27
C GLY A 373 12.66 -5.65 -25.17
N GLU A 374 13.79 -6.23 -25.55
CA GLU A 374 14.72 -6.84 -24.61
C GLU A 374 15.56 -5.80 -23.89
N ALA A 375 15.92 -6.09 -22.63
CA ALA A 375 16.93 -5.31 -21.90
C ALA A 375 18.27 -5.45 -22.63
N ARG A 376 18.90 -4.33 -23.00
CA ARG A 376 20.23 -4.31 -23.67
C ARG A 376 21.30 -3.88 -22.66
N PRO A 377 22.49 -4.51 -22.70
CA PRO A 377 23.62 -4.14 -21.85
C PRO A 377 24.22 -2.79 -22.22
#